data_acf900bb96214021a59f5bc3ed7f55e6
#
_entry.id   acf900bb96214021a59f5bc3ed7f55e6
#
_cell.length_a   1.000
_cell.length_b   1.000
_cell.length_c   1.000
_cell.angle_alpha   90.00
_cell.angle_beta   90.00
_cell.angle_gamma   90.00
#
_symmetry.space_group_name_H-M   'P 1'
#
loop_
_entity.id
_entity.type
_entity.pdbx_description
1 polymer ?
#
loop_
_entity_poly.entity_id
_entity_poly.type
_entity_poly.pdbx_seq_one_letter_code
_entity_poly.pdbx_strand_id
1 'polypeptide(L)'
;TPPDVSSAASDVYKRQILSFTDARGLGIVESSIGLAFLLGSIISLRLADKLQGNLKVAIYMGLLGGISLILGSLRPSIILLCIHGIINGVSGTVQYTVSSGAWLAITTEDIRGRALALRGTIAQMLRPLGVVIAGPLGDYLEFDFYPNNIELLSPFVGLGHGRGYAFLFFIVGILYVGIWILNFNNKNLRNLSRQVKEITNN
;
A
#
# COMPACT_ATOMS: atom_id res chain seq x y z
N THR A 1 -12.62 -18.76 -19.42
CA THR A 1 -11.70 -17.63 -19.35
C THR A 1 -10.87 -17.83 -18.10
N PRO A 2 -9.52 -17.80 -18.20
CA PRO A 2 -8.69 -17.88 -17.01
C PRO A 2 -9.03 -16.71 -16.09
N PRO A 3 -9.05 -16.90 -14.75
CA PRO A 3 -9.34 -15.82 -13.81
C PRO A 3 -8.32 -14.71 -14.00
N ASP A 4 -8.83 -13.50 -14.10
CA ASP A 4 -8.01 -12.29 -14.27
C ASP A 4 -7.08 -12.16 -13.06
N VAL A 5 -5.78 -12.17 -13.31
CA VAL A 5 -4.73 -12.22 -12.28
C VAL A 5 -4.71 -10.96 -11.40
N SER A 6 -5.35 -9.85 -11.87
CA SER A 6 -5.57 -8.65 -11.05
C SER A 6 -6.60 -8.87 -9.96
N SER A 7 -7.44 -9.92 -10.08
CA SER A 7 -8.54 -10.22 -9.17
C SER A 7 -8.10 -10.87 -7.85
N ALA A 8 -7.04 -11.67 -7.82
CA ALA A 8 -6.80 -12.55 -6.67
C ALA A 8 -6.32 -11.83 -5.39
N ALA A 9 -5.46 -10.77 -5.48
CA ALA A 9 -5.16 -9.96 -4.29
C ALA A 9 -6.37 -9.12 -3.87
N SER A 10 -7.14 -8.64 -4.84
CA SER A 10 -8.45 -8.05 -4.63
C SER A 10 -9.42 -9.08 -4.02
N ASP A 11 -9.34 -10.35 -4.41
CA ASP A 11 -10.21 -11.42 -3.89
C ASP A 11 -9.87 -11.78 -2.44
N VAL A 12 -8.60 -11.86 -2.05
CA VAL A 12 -8.20 -12.05 -0.65
C VAL A 12 -8.74 -10.91 0.23
N TYR A 13 -8.57 -9.67 -0.22
CA TYR A 13 -9.11 -8.50 0.47
C TYR A 13 -10.64 -8.50 0.55
N LYS A 14 -11.31 -8.84 -0.54
CA LYS A 14 -12.77 -9.00 -0.58
C LYS A 14 -13.26 -10.11 0.33
N ARG A 15 -12.57 -11.26 0.36
CA ARG A 15 -12.88 -12.36 1.27
C ARG A 15 -12.78 -11.94 2.73
N GLN A 16 -11.73 -11.17 3.10
CA GLN A 16 -11.60 -10.61 4.44
C GLN A 16 -12.81 -9.72 4.79
N ILE A 17 -13.21 -8.83 3.88
CA ILE A 17 -14.33 -7.91 4.13
C ILE A 17 -15.64 -8.67 4.18
N LEU A 18 -15.92 -9.52 3.19
CA LEU A 18 -17.14 -10.29 3.10
C LEU A 18 -17.30 -11.36 4.19
N SER A 19 -16.25 -11.69 4.92
CA SER A 19 -16.34 -12.61 6.05
C SER A 19 -17.14 -12.06 7.23
N PHE A 20 -17.28 -10.73 7.34
CA PHE A 20 -17.99 -10.06 8.45
C PHE A 20 -18.99 -8.98 8.00
N THR A 21 -19.14 -8.75 6.70
CA THR A 21 -20.10 -7.78 6.15
C THR A 21 -20.66 -8.26 4.82
N ASP A 22 -21.64 -7.54 4.30
CA ASP A 22 -22.28 -7.80 3.01
C ASP A 22 -21.66 -7.01 1.85
N ALA A 23 -22.25 -7.13 0.66
CA ALA A 23 -21.83 -6.39 -0.52
C ALA A 23 -21.93 -4.86 -0.37
N ARG A 24 -22.82 -4.36 0.50
CA ARG A 24 -22.96 -2.92 0.77
C ARG A 24 -21.76 -2.42 1.56
N GLY A 25 -21.36 -3.17 2.60
CA GLY A 25 -20.16 -2.83 3.38
C GLY A 25 -18.91 -2.85 2.52
N LEU A 26 -18.75 -3.84 1.63
CA LEU A 26 -17.68 -3.86 0.65
C LEU A 26 -17.71 -2.60 -0.24
N GLY A 27 -18.88 -2.23 -0.77
CA GLY A 27 -19.04 -1.04 -1.60
C GLY A 27 -18.67 0.26 -0.87
N ILE A 28 -18.99 0.38 0.42
CA ILE A 28 -18.60 1.54 1.25
C ILE A 28 -17.07 1.63 1.37
N VAL A 29 -16.40 0.51 1.67
CA VAL A 29 -14.94 0.48 1.81
C VAL A 29 -14.27 0.82 0.48
N GLU A 30 -14.67 0.22 -0.63
CA GLU A 30 -14.11 0.49 -1.97
C GLU A 30 -14.35 1.94 -2.40
N SER A 31 -15.53 2.49 -2.12
CA SER A 31 -15.84 3.90 -2.40
C SER A 31 -14.98 4.85 -1.57
N SER A 32 -14.69 4.52 -0.31
CA SER A 32 -13.80 5.31 0.55
C SER A 32 -12.37 5.36 0.01
N ILE A 33 -11.89 4.23 -0.53
CA ILE A 33 -10.58 4.15 -1.20
C ILE A 33 -10.56 5.02 -2.47
N GLY A 34 -11.61 4.91 -3.31
CA GLY A 34 -11.74 5.72 -4.52
C GLY A 34 -11.72 7.23 -4.24
N LEU A 35 -12.50 7.67 -3.25
CA LEU A 35 -12.50 9.07 -2.80
C LEU A 35 -11.12 9.50 -2.26
N ALA A 36 -10.44 8.62 -1.55
CA ALA A 36 -9.11 8.90 -1.02
C ALA A 36 -8.05 9.10 -2.13
N PHE A 37 -8.12 8.36 -3.22
CA PHE A 37 -7.26 8.60 -4.39
C PHE A 37 -7.52 9.97 -5.01
N LEU A 38 -8.78 10.40 -5.13
CA LEU A 38 -9.12 11.73 -5.61
C LEU A 38 -8.58 12.82 -4.69
N LEU A 39 -8.78 12.70 -3.37
CA LEU A 39 -8.26 13.64 -2.38
C LEU A 39 -6.72 13.70 -2.41
N GLY A 40 -6.06 12.54 -2.47
CA GLY A 40 -4.61 12.44 -2.58
C GLY A 40 -4.07 13.13 -3.85
N SER A 41 -4.78 13.00 -4.97
CA SER A 41 -4.43 13.68 -6.22
C SER A 41 -4.56 15.20 -6.10
N ILE A 42 -5.64 15.69 -5.51
CA ILE A 42 -5.86 17.14 -5.27
C ILE A 42 -4.78 17.70 -4.33
N ILE A 43 -4.46 16.97 -3.24
CA ILE A 43 -3.39 17.35 -2.30
C ILE A 43 -2.05 17.40 -3.03
N SER A 44 -1.74 16.39 -3.83
CA SER A 44 -0.49 16.33 -4.60
C SER A 44 -0.36 17.49 -5.58
N LEU A 45 -1.44 17.84 -6.27
CA LEU A 45 -1.47 19.00 -7.19
C LEU A 45 -1.25 20.32 -6.46
N ARG A 46 -1.96 20.55 -5.34
CA ARG A 46 -1.87 21.80 -4.58
C ARG A 46 -0.54 21.99 -3.86
N LEU A 47 0.12 20.90 -3.52
CA LEU A 47 1.39 20.90 -2.81
C LEU A 47 2.56 20.53 -3.72
N ALA A 48 2.39 20.50 -5.04
CA ALA A 48 3.40 20.04 -5.99
C ALA A 48 4.76 20.68 -5.74
N ASP A 49 4.83 22.01 -5.63
CA ASP A 49 6.08 22.75 -5.41
C ASP A 49 6.78 22.38 -4.08
N LYS A 50 6.00 22.09 -3.03
CA LYS A 50 6.53 21.70 -1.72
C LYS A 50 6.93 20.22 -1.64
N LEU A 51 6.30 19.39 -2.45
CA LEU A 51 6.51 17.96 -2.50
C LEU A 51 7.67 17.59 -3.42
N GLN A 52 7.93 18.39 -4.45
CA GLN A 52 8.96 18.13 -5.44
C GLN A 52 10.34 18.04 -4.78
N GLY A 53 11.06 16.96 -5.07
CA GLY A 53 12.39 16.69 -4.50
C GLY A 53 12.43 16.33 -3.01
N ASN A 54 11.30 16.29 -2.32
CA ASN A 54 11.26 15.97 -0.90
C ASN A 54 10.99 14.48 -0.62
N LEU A 55 11.98 13.62 -0.90
CA LEU A 55 11.85 12.17 -0.70
C LEU A 55 11.52 11.76 0.75
N LYS A 56 11.75 12.62 1.74
CA LYS A 56 11.31 12.36 3.13
C LYS A 56 9.79 12.23 3.21
N VAL A 57 9.05 13.02 2.42
CA VAL A 57 7.59 12.92 2.36
C VAL A 57 7.16 11.54 1.87
N ALA A 58 7.84 10.98 0.86
CA ALA A 58 7.54 9.63 0.38
C ALA A 58 7.75 8.58 1.49
N ILE A 59 8.78 8.73 2.33
CA ILE A 59 9.04 7.84 3.47
C ILE A 59 7.93 7.96 4.51
N TYR A 60 7.56 9.18 4.92
CA TYR A 60 6.47 9.38 5.89
C TYR A 60 5.13 8.85 5.38
N MET A 61 4.83 9.06 4.10
CA MET A 61 3.61 8.53 3.48
C MET A 61 3.63 7.00 3.42
N GLY A 62 4.78 6.40 3.13
CA GLY A 62 4.95 4.95 3.17
C GLY A 62 4.75 4.38 4.58
N LEU A 63 5.35 4.99 5.60
CA LEU A 63 5.13 4.61 7.01
C LEU A 63 3.64 4.72 7.39
N LEU A 64 3.00 5.82 7.02
CA LEU A 64 1.58 6.04 7.28
C LEU A 64 0.70 4.97 6.62
N GLY A 65 1.01 4.60 5.35
CA GLY A 65 0.34 3.52 4.64
C GLY A 65 0.50 2.16 5.34
N GLY A 66 1.71 1.81 5.80
CA GLY A 66 1.95 0.57 6.53
C GLY A 66 1.26 0.52 7.89
N ILE A 67 1.30 1.61 8.64
CA ILE A 67 0.58 1.72 9.93
C ILE A 67 -0.92 1.60 9.70
N SER A 68 -1.47 2.23 8.67
CA SER A 68 -2.89 2.12 8.36
C SER A 68 -3.31 0.70 7.99
N LEU A 69 -2.44 -0.06 7.31
CA LEU A 69 -2.69 -1.46 6.98
C LEU A 69 -2.76 -2.33 8.25
N ILE A 70 -1.85 -2.11 9.20
CA ILE A 70 -1.91 -2.76 10.52
C ILE A 70 -3.23 -2.42 11.21
N LEU A 71 -3.60 -1.14 11.29
CA LEU A 71 -4.83 -0.70 11.93
C LEU A 71 -6.09 -1.33 11.30
N GLY A 72 -6.14 -1.40 9.96
CA GLY A 72 -7.25 -2.02 9.23
C GLY A 72 -7.39 -3.53 9.47
N SER A 73 -6.30 -4.21 9.86
CA SER A 73 -6.28 -5.65 10.13
C SER A 73 -6.69 -6.03 11.56
N LEU A 74 -6.64 -5.10 12.54
CA LEU A 74 -6.81 -5.42 13.96
C LEU A 74 -8.20 -5.96 14.32
N ARG A 75 -9.27 -5.42 13.72
CA ARG A 75 -10.64 -5.80 14.07
C ARG A 75 -11.55 -5.87 12.85
N PRO A 76 -12.60 -6.75 12.87
CA PRO A 76 -13.61 -6.82 11.82
C PRO A 76 -14.53 -5.59 11.91
N SER A 77 -14.08 -4.47 11.37
CA SER A 77 -14.82 -3.20 11.43
C SER A 77 -14.73 -2.45 10.10
N ILE A 78 -15.91 -2.18 9.51
CA ILE A 78 -16.02 -1.37 8.29
C ILE A 78 -15.37 0.00 8.49
N ILE A 79 -15.54 0.60 9.69
CA ILE A 79 -14.98 1.91 10.01
C ILE A 79 -13.45 1.88 9.95
N LEU A 80 -12.81 0.85 10.55
CA LEU A 80 -11.36 0.71 10.51
C LEU A 80 -10.85 0.48 9.08
N LEU A 81 -11.58 -0.29 8.27
CA LEU A 81 -11.24 -0.50 6.86
C LEU A 81 -11.41 0.77 6.03
N CYS A 82 -12.44 1.57 6.27
CA CYS A 82 -12.59 2.88 5.62
C CYS A 82 -11.47 3.84 6.02
N ILE A 83 -11.11 3.89 7.32
CA ILE A 83 -9.98 4.71 7.79
C ILE A 83 -8.67 4.25 7.13
N HIS A 84 -8.41 2.93 7.10
CA HIS A 84 -7.28 2.38 6.37
C HIS A 84 -7.32 2.78 4.90
N GLY A 85 -8.45 2.59 4.23
CA GLY A 85 -8.63 2.92 2.81
C GLY A 85 -8.34 4.40 2.50
N ILE A 86 -8.86 5.29 3.35
CA ILE A 86 -8.64 6.74 3.21
C ILE A 86 -7.16 7.08 3.40
N ILE A 87 -6.55 6.61 4.47
CA ILE A 87 -5.14 6.89 4.76
C ILE A 87 -4.25 6.30 3.66
N ASN A 88 -4.49 5.06 3.25
CA ASN A 88 -3.70 4.37 2.23
C ASN A 88 -3.85 5.04 0.86
N GLY A 89 -5.06 5.40 0.46
CA GLY A 89 -5.32 6.07 -0.83
C GLY A 89 -4.63 7.43 -0.92
N VAL A 90 -4.75 8.26 0.11
CA VAL A 90 -4.09 9.57 0.15
C VAL A 90 -2.57 9.41 0.20
N SER A 91 -2.07 8.61 1.14
CA SER A 91 -0.62 8.44 1.33
C SER A 91 0.05 7.79 0.12
N GLY A 92 -0.58 6.78 -0.49
CA GLY A 92 -0.09 6.11 -1.68
C GLY A 92 0.01 7.04 -2.89
N THR A 93 -1.01 7.89 -3.10
CA THR A 93 -1.01 8.87 -4.19
C THR A 93 0.09 9.92 -4.01
N VAL A 94 0.21 10.50 -2.82
CA VAL A 94 1.25 11.49 -2.52
C VAL A 94 2.65 10.85 -2.65
N GLN A 95 2.85 9.66 -2.11
CA GLN A 95 4.09 8.91 -2.21
C GLN A 95 4.47 8.62 -3.67
N TYR A 96 3.51 8.19 -4.48
CA TYR A 96 3.72 7.94 -5.91
C TYR A 96 4.13 9.21 -6.65
N THR A 97 3.45 10.33 -6.39
CA THR A 97 3.75 11.62 -7.01
C THR A 97 5.16 12.09 -6.69
N VAL A 98 5.55 12.07 -5.41
CA VAL A 98 6.90 12.46 -4.97
C VAL A 98 7.98 11.55 -5.57
N SER A 99 7.76 10.24 -5.54
CA SER A 99 8.68 9.26 -6.14
C SER A 99 8.85 9.48 -7.64
N SER A 100 7.73 9.68 -8.36
CA SER A 100 7.75 9.86 -9.81
C SER A 100 8.41 11.18 -10.20
N GLY A 101 8.16 12.25 -9.45
CA GLY A 101 8.83 13.53 -9.64
C GLY A 101 10.34 13.44 -9.46
N ALA A 102 10.81 12.71 -8.44
CA ALA A 102 12.24 12.47 -8.23
C ALA A 102 12.88 11.69 -9.40
N TRP A 103 12.21 10.66 -9.91
CA TRP A 103 12.67 9.92 -11.09
C TRP A 103 12.76 10.81 -12.33
N LEU A 104 11.77 11.65 -12.56
CA LEU A 104 11.78 12.60 -13.68
C LEU A 104 12.92 13.60 -13.59
N ALA A 105 13.22 14.10 -12.40
CA ALA A 105 14.26 15.10 -12.19
C ALA A 105 15.69 14.56 -12.45
N ILE A 106 15.96 13.30 -12.10
CA ILE A 106 17.30 12.70 -12.27
C ILE A 106 17.50 12.03 -13.64
N THR A 107 16.43 11.88 -14.43
CA THR A 107 16.50 11.19 -15.72
C THR A 107 16.61 12.22 -16.84
N THR A 108 17.64 12.11 -17.69
CA THR A 108 17.83 12.97 -18.85
C THR A 108 16.71 12.82 -19.86
N GLU A 109 16.43 13.85 -20.64
CA GLU A 109 15.24 13.92 -21.51
C GLU A 109 15.22 12.82 -22.58
N ASP A 110 16.40 12.50 -23.13
CA ASP A 110 16.57 11.51 -24.19
C ASP A 110 16.20 10.07 -23.80
N ILE A 111 16.36 9.69 -22.51
CA ILE A 111 16.03 8.36 -22.00
C ILE A 111 14.81 8.31 -21.08
N ARG A 112 14.22 9.48 -20.75
CA ARG A 112 13.13 9.60 -19.77
C ARG A 112 11.96 8.65 -20.05
N GLY A 113 11.50 8.59 -21.30
CA GLY A 113 10.41 7.69 -21.68
C GLY A 113 10.75 6.21 -21.46
N ARG A 114 11.97 5.80 -21.82
CA ARG A 114 12.42 4.41 -21.65
C ARG A 114 12.59 4.05 -20.18
N ALA A 115 13.15 4.95 -19.36
CA ALA A 115 13.32 4.73 -17.92
C ALA A 115 11.97 4.58 -17.19
N LEU A 116 10.98 5.43 -17.51
CA LEU A 116 9.65 5.34 -16.94
C LEU A 116 8.91 4.07 -17.39
N ALA A 117 9.02 3.69 -18.66
CA ALA A 117 8.44 2.46 -19.17
C ALA A 117 9.04 1.24 -18.48
N LEU A 118 10.37 1.18 -18.34
CA LEU A 118 11.06 0.08 -17.65
C LEU A 118 10.63 -0.03 -16.18
N ARG A 119 10.57 1.11 -15.46
CA ARG A 119 10.07 1.15 -14.07
C ARG A 119 8.64 0.61 -13.97
N GLY A 120 7.75 1.05 -14.88
CA GLY A 120 6.37 0.59 -14.93
C GLY A 120 6.27 -0.91 -15.22
N THR A 121 7.04 -1.39 -16.17
CA THR A 121 7.09 -2.82 -16.54
C THR A 121 7.54 -3.67 -15.35
N ILE A 122 8.65 -3.32 -14.68
CA ILE A 122 9.13 -4.05 -13.49
C ILE A 122 8.05 -4.07 -12.40
N ALA A 123 7.42 -2.94 -12.11
CA ALA A 123 6.36 -2.86 -11.11
C ALA A 123 5.16 -3.75 -11.45
N GLN A 124 4.78 -3.82 -12.74
CA GLN A 124 3.67 -4.66 -13.18
C GLN A 124 4.03 -6.15 -13.21
N MET A 125 5.27 -6.52 -13.53
CA MET A 125 5.72 -7.92 -13.50
C MET A 125 5.73 -8.52 -12.10
N LEU A 126 5.91 -7.71 -11.05
CA LEU A 126 5.91 -8.20 -9.66
C LEU A 126 4.50 -8.41 -9.10
N ARG A 127 3.48 -7.77 -9.67
CA ARG A 127 2.08 -7.92 -9.21
C ARG A 127 1.56 -9.36 -9.28
N PRO A 128 1.68 -10.08 -10.40
CA PRO A 128 1.23 -11.47 -10.48
C PRO A 128 1.87 -12.39 -9.44
N LEU A 129 3.15 -12.18 -9.14
CA LEU A 129 3.86 -12.98 -8.12
C LEU A 129 3.23 -12.79 -6.74
N GLY A 130 2.93 -11.53 -6.37
CA GLY A 130 2.25 -11.25 -5.12
C GLY A 130 0.88 -11.93 -5.01
N VAL A 131 0.14 -11.96 -6.11
CA VAL A 131 -1.18 -12.58 -6.19
C VAL A 131 -1.12 -14.10 -6.07
N VAL A 132 -0.21 -14.74 -6.81
CA VAL A 132 -0.01 -16.20 -6.77
C VAL A 132 0.38 -16.68 -5.36
N ILE A 133 1.12 -15.87 -4.62
CA ILE A 133 1.54 -16.20 -3.25
C ILE A 133 0.43 -15.86 -2.24
N ALA A 134 -0.23 -14.71 -2.39
CA ALA A 134 -1.18 -14.21 -1.40
C ALA A 134 -2.44 -15.09 -1.27
N GLY A 135 -2.93 -15.67 -2.38
CA GLY A 135 -4.10 -16.55 -2.35
C GLY A 135 -3.87 -17.79 -1.49
N PRO A 136 -2.96 -18.69 -1.87
CA PRO A 136 -2.68 -19.91 -1.10
C PRO A 136 -2.20 -19.62 0.33
N LEU A 137 -1.38 -18.58 0.54
CA LEU A 137 -0.93 -18.21 1.87
C LEU A 137 -2.09 -17.71 2.74
N GLY A 138 -2.98 -16.91 2.17
CA GLY A 138 -4.17 -16.42 2.86
C GLY A 138 -5.12 -17.56 3.24
N ASP A 139 -5.35 -18.52 2.34
CA ASP A 139 -6.18 -19.69 2.61
C ASP A 139 -5.55 -20.58 3.69
N TYR A 140 -4.24 -20.81 3.64
CA TYR A 140 -3.51 -21.54 4.69
C TYR A 140 -3.64 -20.85 6.06
N LEU A 141 -3.47 -19.52 6.08
CA LEU A 141 -3.58 -18.75 7.33
C LEU A 141 -5.01 -18.76 7.88
N GLU A 142 -6.03 -18.73 7.02
CA GLU A 142 -7.45 -18.74 7.45
C GLU A 142 -7.91 -20.12 7.93
N PHE A 143 -7.59 -21.18 7.19
CA PHE A 143 -8.18 -22.49 7.43
C PHE A 143 -7.34 -23.43 8.31
N ASP A 144 -6.02 -23.23 8.34
CA ASP A 144 -5.11 -24.10 9.09
C ASP A 144 -4.41 -23.36 10.24
N PHE A 145 -3.74 -22.25 9.94
CA PHE A 145 -2.86 -21.61 10.92
C PHE A 145 -3.63 -20.85 12.00
N TYR A 146 -4.59 -20.02 11.62
CA TYR A 146 -5.33 -19.18 12.56
C TYR A 146 -6.18 -20.02 13.55
N PRO A 147 -6.97 -21.04 13.11
CA PRO A 147 -7.74 -21.85 14.03
C PRO A 147 -6.89 -22.59 15.08
N ASN A 148 -5.69 -23.04 14.68
CA ASN A 148 -4.77 -23.75 15.58
C ASN A 148 -4.02 -22.82 16.55
N ASN A 149 -4.03 -21.52 16.30
CA ASN A 149 -3.32 -20.49 17.10
C ASN A 149 -4.23 -19.37 17.59
N ILE A 150 -5.51 -19.64 17.74
CA ILE A 150 -6.54 -18.62 18.01
C ILE A 150 -6.28 -17.83 19.31
N GLU A 151 -5.81 -18.52 20.35
CA GLU A 151 -5.50 -17.89 21.65
C GLU A 151 -4.37 -16.88 21.54
N LEU A 152 -3.36 -17.18 20.71
CA LEU A 152 -2.21 -16.32 20.51
C LEU A 152 -2.53 -15.14 19.58
N LEU A 153 -3.35 -15.36 18.55
CA LEU A 153 -3.56 -14.41 17.46
C LEU A 153 -4.78 -13.49 17.67
N SER A 154 -5.79 -13.97 18.39
CA SER A 154 -7.02 -13.20 18.64
C SER A 154 -6.81 -11.85 19.33
N PRO A 155 -5.81 -11.62 20.21
CA PRO A 155 -5.55 -10.30 20.75
C PRO A 155 -5.12 -9.28 19.68
N PHE A 156 -4.48 -9.73 18.58
CA PHE A 156 -3.98 -8.88 17.52
C PHE A 156 -5.04 -8.62 16.43
N VAL A 157 -5.64 -9.66 15.90
CA VAL A 157 -6.55 -9.54 14.75
C VAL A 157 -8.04 -9.75 15.07
N GLY A 158 -8.37 -10.00 16.32
CA GLY A 158 -9.74 -10.25 16.77
C GLY A 158 -10.21 -11.67 16.50
N LEU A 159 -11.48 -11.98 16.83
CA LEU A 159 -12.11 -13.27 16.64
C LEU A 159 -13.06 -13.26 15.46
N GLY A 160 -13.28 -14.42 14.82
CA GLY A 160 -14.28 -14.62 13.76
C GLY A 160 -13.67 -15.12 12.45
N HIS A 161 -14.52 -15.25 11.44
CA HIS A 161 -14.11 -15.63 10.08
C HIS A 161 -13.30 -14.50 9.41
N GLY A 162 -12.38 -14.88 8.51
CA GLY A 162 -11.54 -13.94 7.78
C GLY A 162 -10.37 -13.38 8.60
N ARG A 163 -10.12 -13.92 9.79
CA ARG A 163 -9.05 -13.42 10.67
C ARG A 163 -7.67 -13.90 10.25
N GLY A 164 -7.56 -15.06 9.61
CA GLY A 164 -6.32 -15.49 8.97
C GLY A 164 -5.90 -14.55 7.82
N TYR A 165 -6.87 -14.11 7.00
CA TYR A 165 -6.61 -13.08 5.97
C TYR A 165 -6.21 -11.74 6.62
N ALA A 166 -6.86 -11.34 7.71
CA ALA A 166 -6.49 -10.13 8.45
C ALA A 166 -5.08 -10.24 9.02
N PHE A 167 -4.69 -11.42 9.50
CA PHE A 167 -3.34 -11.68 10.00
C PHE A 167 -2.29 -11.58 8.89
N LEU A 168 -2.60 -12.01 7.67
CA LEU A 168 -1.74 -11.79 6.52
C LEU A 168 -1.48 -10.29 6.30
N PHE A 169 -2.53 -9.46 6.31
CA PHE A 169 -2.38 -8.01 6.17
C PHE A 169 -1.64 -7.37 7.34
N PHE A 170 -1.79 -7.90 8.54
CA PHE A 170 -1.03 -7.47 9.71
C PHE A 170 0.48 -7.68 9.51
N ILE A 171 0.87 -8.89 9.08
CA ILE A 171 2.27 -9.23 8.77
C ILE A 171 2.81 -8.33 7.65
N VAL A 172 2.07 -8.20 6.56
CA VAL A 172 2.47 -7.35 5.42
C VAL A 172 2.63 -5.90 5.87
N GLY A 173 1.74 -5.41 6.72
CA GLY A 173 1.83 -4.07 7.30
C GLY A 173 3.11 -3.86 8.11
N ILE A 174 3.48 -4.82 8.95
CA ILE A 174 4.73 -4.78 9.74
C ILE A 174 5.94 -4.78 8.81
N LEU A 175 5.97 -5.67 7.81
CA LEU A 175 7.07 -5.73 6.83
C LEU A 175 7.19 -4.41 6.05
N TYR A 176 6.06 -3.85 5.64
CA TYR A 176 6.02 -2.59 4.91
C TYR A 176 6.55 -1.42 5.76
N VAL A 177 6.12 -1.31 7.03
CA VAL A 177 6.67 -0.34 7.99
C VAL A 177 8.17 -0.55 8.19
N GLY A 178 8.60 -1.80 8.38
CA GLY A 178 10.02 -2.15 8.53
C GLY A 178 10.88 -1.68 7.35
N ILE A 179 10.43 -1.92 6.12
CA ILE A 179 11.10 -1.45 4.90
C ILE A 179 11.24 0.08 4.92
N TRP A 180 10.20 0.82 5.30
CA TRP A 180 10.25 2.29 5.32
C TRP A 180 11.12 2.84 6.45
N ILE A 181 11.17 2.18 7.62
CA ILE A 181 12.09 2.52 8.71
C ILE A 181 13.54 2.34 8.26
N LEU A 182 13.86 1.24 7.58
CA LEU A 182 15.21 1.01 7.04
C LEU A 182 15.59 2.09 6.02
N ASN A 183 14.65 2.51 5.19
CA ASN A 183 14.86 3.59 4.22
C ASN A 183 15.04 4.97 4.88
N PHE A 184 14.46 5.20 6.05
CA PHE A 184 14.60 6.47 6.77
C PHE A 184 16.06 6.79 7.12
N ASN A 185 16.84 5.78 7.45
CA ASN A 185 18.24 5.92 7.85
C ASN A 185 19.24 5.80 6.68
N ASN A 186 18.75 5.61 5.46
CA ASN A 186 19.58 5.39 4.28
C ASN A 186 20.23 6.70 3.80
N LYS A 187 21.55 6.76 3.92
CA LYS A 187 22.36 7.93 3.49
C LYS A 187 22.19 8.23 1.99
N ASN A 188 22.04 7.20 1.17
CA ASN A 188 21.88 7.35 -0.29
C ASN A 188 20.59 8.09 -0.65
N LEU A 189 19.49 7.79 0.04
CA LEU A 189 18.22 8.49 -0.16
C LEU A 189 18.30 9.96 0.26
N ARG A 190 19.04 10.27 1.32
CA ARG A 190 19.25 11.66 1.74
C ARG A 190 20.09 12.44 0.73
N ASN A 191 21.13 11.81 0.16
CA ASN A 191 21.96 12.43 -0.88
C ASN A 191 21.14 12.64 -2.15
N LEU A 192 20.35 11.65 -2.57
CA LEU A 192 19.45 11.77 -3.72
C LEU A 192 18.43 12.91 -3.53
N SER A 193 17.84 13.03 -2.32
CA SER A 193 16.92 14.13 -2.01
C SER A 193 17.57 15.52 -2.14
N ARG A 194 18.86 15.64 -1.82
CA ARG A 194 19.60 16.89 -2.01
C ARG A 194 19.82 17.18 -3.50
N GLN A 195 20.31 16.20 -4.26
CA GLN A 195 20.52 16.34 -5.70
C GLN A 195 19.24 16.74 -6.44
N VAL A 196 18.11 16.07 -6.14
CA VAL A 196 16.82 16.42 -6.75
C VAL A 196 16.42 17.85 -6.44
N LYS A 197 16.61 18.32 -5.20
CA LYS A 197 16.31 19.71 -4.83
C LYS A 197 17.21 20.73 -5.54
N GLU A 198 18.49 20.44 -5.70
CA GLU A 198 19.42 21.29 -6.40
C GLU A 198 19.06 21.44 -7.89
N ILE A 199 18.66 20.32 -8.52
CA ILE A 199 18.20 20.31 -9.93
C ILE A 199 16.89 21.09 -10.11
N THR A 200 15.99 21.03 -9.13
CA THR A 200 14.66 21.64 -9.22
C THR A 200 14.67 23.14 -8.92
N ASN A 201 15.67 23.63 -8.16
CA ASN A 201 15.78 25.05 -7.79
C ASN A 201 16.62 25.87 -8.77
N ASN A 202 17.28 25.24 -9.75
CA ASN A 202 18.00 25.86 -10.86
C ASN A 202 17.14 25.88 -12.13
#